data_1dfbd9ad5c870ed397ffa398215600fa
#
_entry.id   1dfbd9ad5c870ed397ffa398215600fa
#
_cell.length_a   1.000
_cell.length_b   1.000
_cell.length_c   1.000
_cell.angle_alpha   90.00
_cell.angle_beta   90.00
_cell.angle_gamma   90.00
#
_symmetry.space_group_name_H-M   'P 1'
#
loop_
_entity.id
_entity.type
_entity.pdbx_description
1 polymer ?
#
loop_
_entity_poly.entity_id
_entity_poly.type
_entity_poly.pdbx_seq_one_letter_code
_entity_poly.pdbx_strand_id
1 'polypeptide(L)'
;MSVIETIKSYLSTDSEKDIRTALHDDHLRIRELVSDMSQATTAARRIAGFEALKPLLTAHARTEERVVYEALVKVRGSAQSRDLGNEGFVEHSLVDVLLERLGKTSLAGTDAWKAHAIVLKELLDHHVKEEESEIFDALGKHFSDERLAEMARAFQAGKAKLVDELVRA
;
A
#
# COMPACT_ATOMS: atom_id res chain seq x y z
N MET A 1 2.82 16.78 15.86
CA MET A 1 1.71 15.88 15.52
C MET A 1 2.03 14.50 16.06
N SER A 2 1.06 13.82 16.70
CA SER A 2 1.24 12.42 17.07
C SER A 2 1.19 11.54 15.81
N VAL A 3 1.78 10.33 15.88
CA VAL A 3 1.69 9.33 14.79
C VAL A 3 0.23 9.10 14.39
N ILE A 4 -0.68 9.05 15.35
CA ILE A 4 -2.13 8.87 15.13
C ILE A 4 -2.75 10.06 14.37
N GLU A 5 -2.37 11.29 14.66
CA GLU A 5 -2.85 12.48 13.93
C GLU A 5 -2.34 12.49 12.49
N THR A 6 -1.08 12.12 12.30
CA THR A 6 -0.50 11.95 10.98
C THR A 6 -1.24 10.89 10.17
N ILE A 7 -1.46 9.70 10.74
CA ILE A 7 -2.21 8.62 10.09
C ILE A 7 -3.63 9.05 9.73
N LYS A 8 -4.34 9.73 10.65
CA LYS A 8 -5.70 10.21 10.41
C LYS A 8 -5.78 11.28 9.30
N SER A 9 -4.77 12.12 9.16
CA SER A 9 -4.74 13.11 8.07
C SER A 9 -4.63 12.46 6.69
N TYR A 10 -4.17 11.23 6.61
CA TYR A 10 -4.07 10.43 5.37
C TYR A 10 -5.36 9.67 5.01
N LEU A 11 -6.35 9.61 5.88
CA LEU A 11 -7.65 8.96 5.62
C LEU A 11 -8.64 9.97 5.01
N SER A 12 -8.37 10.50 3.82
CA SER A 12 -9.33 11.36 3.13
C SER A 12 -10.44 10.53 2.47
N THR A 13 -11.68 10.92 2.72
CA THR A 13 -12.88 10.28 2.18
C THR A 13 -13.47 11.11 1.04
N ASP A 14 -12.85 11.09 -0.12
CA ASP A 14 -13.45 11.68 -1.32
C ASP A 14 -14.23 10.58 -2.05
N SER A 15 -15.56 10.58 -1.88
CA SER A 15 -16.44 9.47 -2.26
C SER A 15 -16.77 9.38 -3.76
N GLU A 16 -16.28 10.31 -4.56
CA GLU A 16 -16.59 10.39 -6.01
C GLU A 16 -15.47 9.85 -6.92
N LYS A 17 -14.37 9.38 -6.35
CA LYS A 17 -13.22 8.89 -7.11
C LYS A 17 -13.41 7.45 -7.55
N ASP A 18 -12.92 7.12 -8.75
CA ASP A 18 -12.74 5.72 -9.12
C ASP A 18 -11.55 5.10 -8.38
N ILE A 19 -11.47 3.78 -8.39
CA ILE A 19 -10.44 3.04 -7.63
C ILE A 19 -9.02 3.43 -8.03
N ARG A 20 -8.76 3.73 -9.30
CA ARG A 20 -7.42 4.13 -9.80
C ARG A 20 -6.96 5.43 -9.16
N THR A 21 -7.85 6.39 -9.03
CA THR A 21 -7.56 7.66 -8.36
C THR A 21 -7.32 7.44 -6.85
N ALA A 22 -8.14 6.59 -6.22
CA ALA A 22 -7.98 6.29 -4.79
C ALA A 22 -6.66 5.58 -4.47
N LEU A 23 -6.23 4.64 -5.31
CA LEU A 23 -4.94 3.97 -5.21
C LEU A 23 -3.79 4.94 -5.46
N HIS A 24 -3.84 5.73 -6.53
CA HIS A 24 -2.80 6.71 -6.85
C HIS A 24 -2.54 7.69 -5.68
N ASP A 25 -3.60 8.23 -5.09
CA ASP A 25 -3.48 9.12 -3.94
C ASP A 25 -2.81 8.43 -2.73
N ASP A 26 -3.09 7.15 -2.53
CA ASP A 26 -2.44 6.35 -1.48
C ASP A 26 -0.98 6.07 -1.81
N HIS A 27 -0.66 5.74 -3.05
CA HIS A 27 0.71 5.51 -3.50
C HIS A 27 1.59 6.73 -3.27
N LEU A 28 1.09 7.93 -3.57
CA LEU A 28 1.84 9.17 -3.30
C LEU A 28 2.21 9.29 -1.83
N ARG A 29 1.27 8.99 -0.92
CA ARG A 29 1.49 9.08 0.54
C ARG A 29 2.43 8.00 1.05
N ILE A 30 2.26 6.76 0.59
CA ILE A 30 3.12 5.62 0.95
C ILE A 30 4.56 5.88 0.49
N ARG A 31 4.74 6.37 -0.74
CA ARG A 31 6.06 6.71 -1.29
C ARG A 31 6.75 7.83 -0.53
N GLU A 32 6.02 8.84 -0.09
CA GLU A 32 6.55 9.90 0.77
C GLU A 32 7.06 9.31 2.10
N LEU A 33 6.22 8.54 2.80
CA LEU A 33 6.57 7.93 4.09
C LEU A 33 7.76 6.96 4.00
N VAL A 34 7.80 6.09 3.00
CA VAL A 34 8.92 5.16 2.84
C VAL A 34 10.20 5.87 2.45
N SER A 35 10.12 6.93 1.64
CA SER A 35 11.26 7.77 1.29
C SER A 35 11.86 8.44 2.53
N ASP A 36 11.03 9.10 3.32
CA ASP A 36 11.45 9.77 4.56
C ASP A 36 12.07 8.79 5.55
N MET A 37 11.45 7.63 5.74
CA MET A 37 11.98 6.57 6.61
C MET A 37 13.33 6.04 6.12
N SER A 38 13.48 5.78 4.82
CA SER A 38 14.72 5.22 4.24
C SER A 38 15.89 6.20 4.28
N GLN A 39 15.61 7.50 4.19
CA GLN A 39 16.61 8.58 4.22
C GLN A 39 16.93 9.06 5.65
N ALA A 40 16.17 8.61 6.65
CA ALA A 40 16.37 9.03 8.02
C ALA A 40 17.77 8.66 8.54
N THR A 41 18.44 9.61 9.15
CA THR A 41 19.84 9.46 9.61
C THR A 41 19.95 8.95 11.05
N THR A 42 18.86 9.00 11.83
CA THR A 42 18.84 8.57 13.24
C THR A 42 17.88 7.41 13.46
N ALA A 43 18.21 6.50 14.39
CA ALA A 43 17.35 5.38 14.76
C ALA A 43 15.95 5.86 15.19
N ALA A 44 15.86 6.93 15.95
CA ALA A 44 14.59 7.46 16.40
C ALA A 44 13.68 7.91 15.24
N ARG A 45 14.23 8.59 14.23
CA ARG A 45 13.48 8.99 13.03
C ARG A 45 13.08 7.79 12.17
N ARG A 46 13.93 6.77 12.08
CA ARG A 46 13.63 5.51 11.38
C ARG A 46 12.47 4.78 12.03
N ILE A 47 12.48 4.67 13.37
CA ILE A 47 11.39 4.04 14.13
C ILE A 47 10.09 4.82 13.92
N ALA A 48 10.11 6.14 14.09
CA ALA A 48 8.91 6.97 13.90
C ALA A 48 8.34 6.86 12.46
N GLY A 49 9.21 6.83 11.44
CA GLY A 49 8.81 6.62 10.06
C GLY A 49 8.20 5.25 9.83
N PHE A 50 8.78 4.20 10.42
CA PHE A 50 8.24 2.84 10.33
C PHE A 50 6.87 2.70 11.02
N GLU A 51 6.71 3.28 12.22
CA GLU A 51 5.45 3.28 12.97
C GLU A 51 4.33 4.02 12.24
N ALA A 52 4.66 5.07 11.49
CA ALA A 52 3.70 5.77 10.64
C ALA A 52 3.36 4.98 9.36
N LEU A 53 4.36 4.38 8.70
CA LEU A 53 4.21 3.67 7.42
C LEU A 53 3.47 2.34 7.58
N LYS A 54 3.86 1.51 8.54
CA LYS A 54 3.41 0.12 8.67
C LYS A 54 1.88 -0.03 8.66
N PRO A 55 1.09 0.66 9.50
CA PRO A 55 -0.36 0.48 9.51
C PRO A 55 -1.02 0.93 8.21
N LEU A 56 -0.53 2.00 7.58
CA LEU A 56 -1.06 2.50 6.31
C LEU A 56 -0.77 1.54 5.16
N LEU A 57 0.48 1.09 5.04
CA LEU A 57 0.89 0.17 3.98
C LEU A 57 0.22 -1.20 4.13
N THR A 58 0.12 -1.73 5.35
CA THR A 58 -0.59 -2.99 5.60
C THR A 58 -2.08 -2.87 5.27
N ALA A 59 -2.73 -1.79 5.68
CA ALA A 59 -4.16 -1.60 5.40
C ALA A 59 -4.43 -1.39 3.91
N HIS A 60 -3.57 -0.64 3.21
CA HIS A 60 -3.59 -0.49 1.76
C HIS A 60 -3.51 -1.86 1.07
N ALA A 61 -2.43 -2.60 1.28
CA ALA A 61 -2.19 -3.88 0.65
C ALA A 61 -3.34 -4.88 0.88
N ARG A 62 -3.78 -5.08 2.14
CA ARG A 62 -4.87 -6.04 2.45
C ARG A 62 -6.20 -5.63 1.83
N THR A 63 -6.47 -4.34 1.72
CA THR A 63 -7.73 -3.88 1.13
C THR A 63 -7.70 -3.97 -0.38
N GLU A 64 -6.58 -3.65 -1.00
CA GLU A 64 -6.36 -3.78 -2.43
C GLU A 64 -6.43 -5.23 -2.90
N GLU A 65 -5.76 -6.16 -2.23
CA GLU A 65 -5.85 -7.59 -2.50
C GLU A 65 -7.32 -8.04 -2.62
N ARG A 66 -8.14 -7.65 -1.65
CA ARG A 66 -9.55 -8.03 -1.58
C ARG A 66 -10.43 -7.34 -2.62
N VAL A 67 -10.14 -6.07 -2.94
CA VAL A 67 -11.02 -5.26 -3.80
C VAL A 67 -10.58 -5.34 -5.26
N VAL A 68 -9.27 -5.33 -5.53
CA VAL A 68 -8.69 -5.23 -6.86
C VAL A 68 -8.18 -6.58 -7.35
N TYR A 69 -7.21 -7.18 -6.66
CA TYR A 69 -6.56 -8.39 -7.17
C TYR A 69 -7.50 -9.58 -7.24
N GLU A 70 -8.35 -9.79 -6.23
CA GLU A 70 -9.38 -10.82 -6.32
C GLU A 70 -10.36 -10.60 -7.47
N ALA A 71 -10.67 -9.35 -7.81
CA ALA A 71 -11.54 -9.05 -8.96
C ALA A 71 -10.83 -9.36 -10.28
N LEU A 72 -9.55 -8.99 -10.43
CA LEU A 72 -8.75 -9.26 -11.63
C LEU A 72 -8.55 -10.77 -11.85
N VAL A 73 -8.25 -11.53 -10.81
CA VAL A 73 -8.09 -12.99 -10.88
C VAL A 73 -9.38 -13.68 -11.36
N LYS A 74 -10.55 -13.11 -11.06
CA LYS A 74 -11.87 -13.64 -11.45
C LYS A 74 -12.30 -13.21 -12.86
N VAL A 75 -11.56 -12.37 -13.58
CA VAL A 75 -11.89 -11.96 -14.95
C VAL A 75 -11.83 -13.15 -15.89
N ARG A 76 -12.98 -13.48 -16.49
CA ARG A 76 -13.08 -14.61 -17.42
C ARG A 76 -12.48 -14.25 -18.78
N GLY A 77 -11.70 -15.16 -19.35
CA GLY A 77 -11.14 -15.02 -20.70
C GLY A 77 -9.87 -14.12 -20.76
N SER A 78 -9.38 -13.59 -19.65
CA SER A 78 -8.14 -12.84 -19.59
C SER A 78 -7.11 -13.57 -18.72
N ALA A 79 -6.11 -14.19 -19.36
CA ALA A 79 -4.94 -14.72 -18.65
C ALA A 79 -4.13 -13.59 -18.04
N GLN A 80 -3.91 -12.51 -18.79
CA GLN A 80 -3.17 -11.34 -18.34
C GLN A 80 -3.72 -10.76 -17.05
N SER A 81 -5.04 -10.56 -16.93
CA SER A 81 -5.64 -10.02 -15.68
C SER A 81 -5.42 -10.94 -14.49
N ARG A 82 -5.46 -12.26 -14.69
CA ARG A 82 -5.16 -13.22 -13.63
C ARG A 82 -3.69 -13.19 -13.22
N ASP A 83 -2.79 -13.06 -14.18
CA ASP A 83 -1.35 -13.00 -13.91
C ASP A 83 -1.01 -11.73 -13.13
N LEU A 84 -1.51 -10.57 -13.54
CA LEU A 84 -1.35 -9.30 -12.83
C LEU A 84 -1.86 -9.36 -11.38
N GLY A 85 -3.07 -9.91 -11.17
CA GLY A 85 -3.58 -10.06 -9.81
C GLY A 85 -2.75 -11.01 -8.94
N ASN A 86 -2.26 -12.12 -9.50
CA ASN A 86 -1.41 -13.06 -8.78
C ASN A 86 -0.03 -12.48 -8.48
N GLU A 87 0.54 -11.71 -9.39
CA GLU A 87 1.82 -11.02 -9.21
C GLU A 87 1.74 -10.00 -8.07
N GLY A 88 0.68 -9.17 -8.02
CA GLY A 88 0.43 -8.25 -6.93
C GLY A 88 0.36 -8.94 -5.56
N PHE A 89 -0.30 -10.11 -5.44
CA PHE A 89 -0.28 -10.90 -4.21
C PHE A 89 1.13 -11.34 -3.80
N VAL A 90 1.98 -11.72 -4.76
CA VAL A 90 3.37 -12.13 -4.47
C VAL A 90 4.19 -10.93 -4.01
N GLU A 91 4.09 -9.80 -4.68
CA GLU A 91 4.80 -8.57 -4.30
C GLU A 91 4.41 -8.10 -2.90
N HIS A 92 3.12 -8.11 -2.56
CA HIS A 92 2.65 -7.81 -1.21
C HIS A 92 3.20 -8.78 -0.16
N SER A 93 3.37 -10.06 -0.49
CA SER A 93 4.00 -11.02 0.42
C SER A 93 5.47 -10.68 0.69
N LEU A 94 6.20 -10.15 -0.29
CA LEU A 94 7.57 -9.67 -0.11
C LEU A 94 7.62 -8.39 0.74
N VAL A 95 6.66 -7.49 0.56
CA VAL A 95 6.48 -6.31 1.43
C VAL A 95 6.29 -6.74 2.89
N ASP A 96 5.44 -7.75 3.16
CA ASP A 96 5.22 -8.27 4.51
C ASP A 96 6.50 -8.78 5.17
N VAL A 97 7.34 -9.51 4.43
CA VAL A 97 8.65 -9.97 4.92
C VAL A 97 9.54 -8.79 5.29
N LEU A 98 9.57 -7.75 4.47
CA LEU A 98 10.37 -6.55 4.76
C LEU A 98 9.83 -5.78 5.97
N LEU A 99 8.50 -5.65 6.09
CA LEU A 99 7.87 -5.03 7.26
C LEU A 99 8.15 -5.80 8.55
N GLU A 100 8.16 -7.14 8.50
CA GLU A 100 8.55 -7.98 9.66
C GLU A 100 10.01 -7.71 10.08
N ARG A 101 10.93 -7.61 9.11
CA ARG A 101 12.33 -7.30 9.38
C ARG A 101 12.53 -5.91 9.97
N LEU A 102 11.86 -4.92 9.41
CA LEU A 102 11.88 -3.54 9.88
C LEU A 102 11.21 -3.38 11.25
N GLY A 103 10.23 -4.24 11.58
CA GLY A 103 9.58 -4.29 12.89
C GLY A 103 10.52 -4.60 14.06
N LYS A 104 11.74 -5.11 13.79
CA LYS A 104 12.80 -5.26 14.78
C LYS A 104 13.45 -3.90 15.06
N THR A 105 12.69 -2.99 15.68
CA THR A 105 13.07 -1.58 15.86
C THR A 105 14.32 -1.40 16.73
N SER A 106 14.67 -2.35 17.58
CA SER A 106 15.95 -2.37 18.30
C SER A 106 17.18 -2.37 17.37
N LEU A 107 17.02 -2.77 16.11
CA LEU A 107 18.06 -2.77 15.09
C LEU A 107 18.05 -1.51 14.21
N ALA A 108 17.17 -0.54 14.44
CA ALA A 108 16.98 0.63 13.58
C ALA A 108 18.24 1.52 13.41
N GLY A 109 19.20 1.40 14.32
CA GLY A 109 20.52 2.05 14.21
C GLY A 109 21.51 1.35 13.26
N THR A 110 21.23 0.14 12.79
CA THR A 110 22.18 -0.68 12.01
C THR A 110 22.06 -0.42 10.50
N ASP A 111 23.15 -0.74 9.78
CA ASP A 111 23.17 -0.71 8.31
C ASP A 111 22.26 -1.78 7.71
N ALA A 112 22.12 -2.93 8.37
CA ALA A 112 21.20 -3.99 7.93
C ALA A 112 19.74 -3.53 7.94
N TRP A 113 19.31 -2.81 8.97
CA TRP A 113 17.96 -2.23 9.02
C TRP A 113 17.76 -1.21 7.90
N LYS A 114 18.76 -0.34 7.70
CA LYS A 114 18.74 0.65 6.60
C LYS A 114 18.64 -0.03 5.23
N ALA A 115 19.36 -1.12 5.02
CA ALA A 115 19.30 -1.88 3.77
C ALA A 115 17.88 -2.43 3.53
N HIS A 116 17.19 -2.98 4.55
CA HIS A 116 15.80 -3.40 4.41
C HIS A 116 14.86 -2.24 4.04
N ALA A 117 15.06 -1.05 4.62
CA ALA A 117 14.26 0.13 4.29
C ALA A 117 14.47 0.60 2.85
N ILE A 118 15.71 0.54 2.34
CA ILE A 118 16.04 0.86 0.95
C ILE A 118 15.37 -0.14 0.00
N VAL A 119 15.49 -1.44 0.28
CA VAL A 119 14.89 -2.50 -0.56
C VAL A 119 13.36 -2.41 -0.53
N LEU A 120 12.75 -2.11 0.61
CA LEU A 120 11.31 -1.86 0.67
C LEU A 120 10.90 -0.70 -0.24
N LYS A 121 11.65 0.41 -0.20
CA LYS A 121 11.38 1.55 -1.07
C LYS A 121 11.48 1.18 -2.55
N GLU A 122 12.53 0.47 -2.96
CA GLU A 122 12.75 0.04 -4.34
C GLU A 122 11.65 -0.91 -4.82
N LEU A 123 11.22 -1.85 -3.97
CA LEU A 123 10.12 -2.76 -4.26
C LEU A 123 8.81 -1.98 -4.45
N LEU A 124 8.49 -1.04 -3.57
CA LEU A 124 7.28 -0.22 -3.68
C LEU A 124 7.31 0.71 -4.90
N ASP A 125 8.46 1.28 -5.25
CA ASP A 125 8.60 2.12 -6.44
C ASP A 125 8.37 1.31 -7.73
N HIS A 126 8.83 0.06 -7.78
CA HIS A 126 8.59 -0.86 -8.89
C HIS A 126 7.12 -1.24 -8.97
N HIS A 127 6.57 -1.77 -7.88
CA HIS A 127 5.19 -2.19 -7.73
C HIS A 127 4.18 -1.09 -8.16
N VAL A 128 4.30 0.09 -7.59
CA VAL A 128 3.42 1.23 -7.92
C VAL A 128 3.49 1.59 -9.41
N LYS A 129 4.69 1.55 -10.00
CA LYS A 129 4.86 1.86 -11.43
C LYS A 129 4.13 0.85 -12.32
N GLU A 130 4.25 -0.43 -12.03
CA GLU A 130 3.58 -1.48 -12.80
C GLU A 130 2.07 -1.43 -12.59
N GLU A 131 1.63 -1.24 -11.37
CA GLU A 131 0.22 -1.15 -11.04
C GLU A 131 -0.46 0.04 -11.72
N GLU A 132 0.11 1.23 -11.62
CA GLU A 132 -0.45 2.45 -12.26
C GLU A 132 -0.42 2.39 -13.79
N SER A 133 0.38 1.49 -14.40
CA SER A 133 0.33 1.23 -15.83
C SER A 133 -0.58 0.05 -16.17
N GLU A 134 -0.23 -1.16 -15.75
CA GLU A 134 -0.84 -2.39 -16.25
C GLU A 134 -2.16 -2.76 -15.55
N ILE A 135 -2.20 -2.63 -14.21
CA ILE A 135 -3.43 -2.91 -13.44
C ILE A 135 -4.48 -1.85 -13.70
N PHE A 136 -4.13 -0.56 -13.77
CA PHE A 136 -5.08 0.50 -14.10
C PHE A 136 -5.68 0.34 -15.48
N ASP A 137 -4.87 -0.09 -16.47
CA ASP A 137 -5.36 -0.42 -17.82
C ASP A 137 -6.31 -1.62 -17.79
N ALA A 138 -5.96 -2.69 -17.07
CA ALA A 138 -6.81 -3.87 -16.93
C ALA A 138 -8.15 -3.53 -16.23
N LEU A 139 -8.13 -2.70 -15.20
CA LEU A 139 -9.33 -2.21 -14.52
C LEU A 139 -10.24 -1.45 -15.49
N GLY A 140 -9.71 -0.49 -16.24
CA GLY A 140 -10.48 0.28 -17.23
C GLY A 140 -11.03 -0.56 -18.37
N LYS A 141 -10.35 -1.67 -18.73
CA LYS A 141 -10.77 -2.59 -19.79
C LYS A 141 -11.89 -3.53 -19.37
N HIS A 142 -11.91 -3.96 -18.11
CA HIS A 142 -12.76 -5.07 -17.67
C HIS A 142 -13.92 -4.66 -16.74
N PHE A 143 -13.92 -3.44 -16.21
CA PHE A 143 -14.94 -2.98 -15.27
C PHE A 143 -15.58 -1.66 -15.73
N SER A 144 -16.89 -1.50 -15.49
CA SER A 144 -17.60 -0.26 -15.77
C SER A 144 -17.22 0.85 -14.78
N ASP A 145 -17.47 2.10 -15.14
CA ASP A 145 -17.21 3.26 -14.28
C ASP A 145 -17.95 3.14 -12.92
N GLU A 146 -19.20 2.64 -12.94
CA GLU A 146 -19.97 2.40 -11.71
C GLU A 146 -19.26 1.37 -10.82
N ARG A 147 -18.72 0.29 -11.43
CA ARG A 147 -17.99 -0.74 -10.69
C ARG A 147 -16.68 -0.22 -10.13
N LEU A 148 -15.95 0.59 -10.87
CA LEU A 148 -14.72 1.24 -10.40
C LEU A 148 -14.99 2.20 -9.23
N ALA A 149 -16.09 2.94 -9.26
CA ALA A 149 -16.52 3.79 -8.14
C ALA A 149 -16.95 2.97 -6.90
N GLU A 150 -17.63 1.82 -7.09
CA GLU A 150 -17.93 0.90 -5.98
C GLU A 150 -16.66 0.34 -5.34
N MET A 151 -15.68 -0.05 -6.16
CA MET A 151 -14.38 -0.54 -5.68
C MET A 151 -13.65 0.54 -4.88
N ALA A 152 -13.68 1.80 -5.31
CA ALA A 152 -13.10 2.91 -4.57
C ALA A 152 -13.73 3.07 -3.18
N ARG A 153 -15.06 3.05 -3.09
CA ARG A 153 -15.77 3.13 -1.81
C ARG A 153 -15.43 1.96 -0.89
N ALA A 154 -15.39 0.75 -1.43
CA ALA A 154 -15.03 -0.45 -0.67
C ALA A 154 -13.58 -0.41 -0.18
N PHE A 155 -12.65 0.08 -1.01
CA PHE A 155 -11.25 0.27 -0.66
C PHE A 155 -11.09 1.29 0.46
N GLN A 156 -11.67 2.46 0.35
CA GLN A 156 -11.57 3.51 1.36
C GLN A 156 -12.15 3.06 2.72
N ALA A 157 -13.34 2.46 2.71
CA ALA A 157 -13.98 1.96 3.92
C ALA A 157 -13.19 0.82 4.58
N GLY A 158 -12.70 -0.14 3.78
CA GLY A 158 -11.90 -1.25 4.26
C GLY A 158 -10.57 -0.81 4.84
N LYS A 159 -9.87 0.10 4.16
CA LYS A 159 -8.62 0.68 4.61
C LYS A 159 -8.77 1.45 5.93
N ALA A 160 -9.76 2.33 6.01
CA ALA A 160 -10.02 3.11 7.24
C ALA A 160 -10.26 2.20 8.45
N LYS A 161 -11.06 1.13 8.27
CA LYS A 161 -11.32 0.15 9.32
C LYS A 161 -10.03 -0.56 9.76
N LEU A 162 -9.24 -1.05 8.81
CA LEU A 162 -7.98 -1.77 9.11
C LEU A 162 -6.95 -0.87 9.79
N VAL A 163 -6.80 0.38 9.37
CA VAL A 163 -5.92 1.35 10.04
C VAL A 163 -6.32 1.54 11.48
N ASP A 164 -7.62 1.73 11.76
CA ASP A 164 -8.15 1.87 13.14
C ASP A 164 -7.84 0.64 14.01
N GLU A 165 -7.95 -0.57 13.45
CA GLU A 165 -7.64 -1.83 14.14
C GLU A 165 -6.12 -1.94 14.42
N LEU A 166 -5.27 -1.67 13.43
CA LEU A 166 -3.81 -1.79 13.52
C LEU A 166 -3.17 -0.77 14.45
N VAL A 167 -3.76 0.42 14.59
CA VAL A 167 -3.25 1.49 15.47
C VAL A 167 -3.63 1.26 16.94
N ARG A 168 -4.69 0.47 17.18
CA ARG A 168 -5.14 0.12 18.55
C ARG A 168 -4.50 -1.16 19.11
N ALA A 169 -3.90 -2.00 18.27
CA ALA A 169 -3.25 -3.26 18.64
C ALA A 169 -1.83 -3.03 19.18
#